data_51b0068bc561c0a0d636b40768b8b482
#
_entry.id   51b0068bc561c0a0d636b40768b8b482
#
_cell.length_a   1.000
_cell.length_b   1.000
_cell.length_c   1.000
_cell.angle_alpha   90.00
_cell.angle_beta   90.00
_cell.angle_gamma   90.00
#
_symmetry.space_group_name_H-M   'P 1'
#
loop_
_entity.id
_entity.type
_entity.pdbx_description
1 polymer ?
#
loop_
_entity_poly.entity_id
_entity_poly.type
_entity_poly.pdbx_seq_one_letter_code
_entity_poly.pdbx_strand_id
1 'polypeptide(L)'
;MKFTEKLFGTHSERELKRIYPIVDKIEALRPTMQALTDEELRAKTKEYKDRYNGGESLDSILPEAFATVREAAKRSLGMEHHRVQLIGGIILHQGRIAEMKTGEGKTLVSTLPAYLNALTGRGVHIVTVNDYLANRDAEWMGKVHRFLGLTVGVVLNDMKNDERRQQYACDITYITNNELGFDYLRDNMVIYKEQLVQRELAYCIIDEVDSVLIDEARTPLIISGQSSKSTKLYETADILAHQMQRGEASGEMTKMTAIMGEEIEETGDFIVNEKDKFVTLTDDGVKKVENFFHIENLSDPENLEIQHNVILALRANYLMHRDKDYVVKDDEVLIVDEFTGRIMPGRRIPMVCIRQSRQKST
;
A
#
# COMPACT_ATOMS: atom_id res chain seq x y z
N MET A 1 31.73 13.83 13.83
CA MET A 1 30.87 14.27 14.94
C MET A 1 31.03 15.76 15.13
N LYS A 2 29.97 16.57 14.97
CA LYS A 2 30.02 18.01 15.14
C LYS A 2 30.24 18.34 16.63
N PHE A 3 31.01 19.39 16.92
CA PHE A 3 31.34 19.83 18.29
C PHE A 3 30.10 20.02 19.18
N THR A 4 28.98 20.44 18.58
CA THR A 4 27.67 20.57 19.24
C THR A 4 27.07 19.23 19.69
N GLU A 5 27.34 18.12 18.99
CA GLU A 5 26.86 16.78 19.35
C GLU A 5 27.60 16.21 20.57
N LYS A 6 28.87 16.59 20.75
CA LYS A 6 29.67 16.21 21.93
C LYS A 6 29.18 16.90 23.22
N LEU A 7 28.63 18.13 23.11
CA LEU A 7 28.19 18.93 24.27
C LEU A 7 26.72 18.67 24.65
N PHE A 8 25.86 18.43 23.66
CA PHE A 8 24.39 18.35 23.85
C PHE A 8 23.80 16.98 23.52
N GLY A 9 24.61 16.00 23.15
CA GLY A 9 24.18 14.69 22.68
C GLY A 9 23.52 14.73 21.28
N THR A 10 23.29 13.57 20.72
CA THR A 10 22.53 13.41 19.46
C THR A 10 21.05 13.75 19.66
N HIS A 11 20.32 13.96 18.56
CA HIS A 11 18.87 14.16 18.61
C HIS A 11 18.19 12.94 19.29
N SER A 12 18.58 11.74 18.91
CA SER A 12 18.05 10.49 19.46
C SER A 12 18.29 10.38 20.98
N GLU A 13 19.46 10.73 21.47
CA GLU A 13 19.76 10.70 22.91
C GLU A 13 18.89 11.68 23.71
N ARG A 14 18.60 12.85 23.15
CA ARG A 14 17.72 13.84 23.79
C ARG A 14 16.27 13.37 23.85
N GLU A 15 15.79 12.75 22.77
CA GLU A 15 14.45 12.17 22.73
C GLU A 15 14.32 10.99 23.70
N LEU A 16 15.29 10.10 23.74
CA LEU A 16 15.32 9.00 24.70
C LEU A 16 15.28 9.50 26.16
N LYS A 17 16.00 10.59 26.50
CA LYS A 17 15.92 11.20 27.82
C LYS A 17 14.52 11.67 28.22
N ARG A 18 13.68 12.04 27.23
CA ARG A 18 12.28 12.41 27.49
C ARG A 18 11.39 11.17 27.67
N ILE A 19 11.74 10.08 27.02
CA ILE A 19 10.95 8.83 27.05
C ILE A 19 11.25 8.02 28.31
N TYR A 20 12.48 8.00 28.81
CA TYR A 20 12.87 7.21 29.99
C TYR A 20 11.98 7.41 31.21
N PRO A 21 11.59 8.63 31.61
CA PRO A 21 10.69 8.82 32.76
C PRO A 21 9.31 8.18 32.56
N ILE A 22 8.84 8.08 31.32
CA ILE A 22 7.57 7.40 30.99
C ILE A 22 7.75 5.88 31.17
N VAL A 23 8.86 5.33 30.66
CA VAL A 23 9.20 3.92 30.83
C VAL A 23 9.35 3.55 32.30
N ASP A 24 10.00 4.41 33.09
CA ASP A 24 10.17 4.18 34.54
C ASP A 24 8.81 4.13 35.26
N LYS A 25 7.84 4.99 34.86
CA LYS A 25 6.47 4.91 35.36
C LYS A 25 5.76 3.62 34.99
N ILE A 26 5.93 3.14 33.73
CA ILE A 26 5.36 1.86 33.28
C ILE A 26 5.92 0.70 34.12
N GLU A 27 7.23 0.69 34.34
CA GLU A 27 7.90 -0.36 35.14
C GLU A 27 7.49 -0.30 36.61
N ALA A 28 7.32 0.86 37.18
CA ALA A 28 6.85 1.04 38.55
C ALA A 28 5.43 0.49 38.78
N LEU A 29 4.58 0.46 37.76
CA LEU A 29 3.22 -0.08 37.81
C LEU A 29 3.18 -1.61 37.75
N ARG A 30 4.30 -2.27 37.44
CA ARG A 30 4.37 -3.74 37.32
C ARG A 30 3.77 -4.51 38.49
N PRO A 31 4.15 -4.23 39.76
CA PRO A 31 3.59 -4.96 40.90
C PRO A 31 2.08 -4.78 41.03
N THR A 32 1.58 -3.58 40.73
CA THR A 32 0.15 -3.27 40.76
C THR A 32 -0.62 -4.10 39.74
N MET A 33 -0.15 -4.19 38.49
CA MET A 33 -0.80 -4.97 37.44
C MET A 33 -0.73 -6.48 37.72
N GLN A 34 0.40 -6.96 38.28
CA GLN A 34 0.57 -8.37 38.66
C GLN A 34 -0.39 -8.81 39.79
N ALA A 35 -0.78 -7.91 40.67
CA ALA A 35 -1.70 -8.20 41.77
C ALA A 35 -3.17 -8.34 41.32
N LEU A 36 -3.51 -7.84 40.11
CA LEU A 36 -4.88 -7.90 39.58
C LEU A 36 -5.20 -9.33 39.13
N THR A 37 -6.46 -9.73 39.30
CA THR A 37 -7.01 -10.92 38.63
C THR A 37 -7.16 -10.69 37.13
N ASP A 38 -7.40 -11.74 36.36
CA ASP A 38 -7.61 -11.61 34.89
C ASP A 38 -8.84 -10.76 34.57
N GLU A 39 -9.89 -10.85 35.39
CA GLU A 39 -11.11 -10.07 35.25
C GLU A 39 -10.88 -8.58 35.56
N GLU A 40 -10.15 -8.29 36.63
CA GLU A 40 -9.77 -6.91 36.99
C GLU A 40 -8.84 -6.29 35.93
N LEU A 41 -7.88 -7.07 35.41
CA LEU A 41 -6.99 -6.61 34.36
C LEU A 41 -7.76 -6.30 33.07
N ARG A 42 -8.74 -7.15 32.69
CA ARG A 42 -9.65 -6.91 31.57
C ARG A 42 -10.52 -5.68 31.80
N ALA A 43 -11.02 -5.47 33.01
CA ALA A 43 -11.87 -4.33 33.37
C ALA A 43 -11.14 -2.96 33.20
N LYS A 44 -9.81 -2.95 33.24
CA LYS A 44 -8.99 -1.76 32.95
C LYS A 44 -9.27 -1.19 31.57
N THR A 45 -9.59 -2.00 30.59
CA THR A 45 -9.96 -1.52 29.24
C THR A 45 -11.19 -0.62 29.27
N LYS A 46 -12.22 -0.99 30.03
CA LYS A 46 -13.40 -0.15 30.18
C LYS A 46 -13.07 1.14 30.96
N GLU A 47 -12.32 1.02 32.05
CA GLU A 47 -11.88 2.18 32.84
C GLU A 47 -11.16 3.20 31.96
N TYR A 48 -10.20 2.76 31.13
CA TYR A 48 -9.45 3.66 30.24
C TYR A 48 -10.33 4.25 29.12
N LYS A 49 -11.24 3.47 28.54
CA LYS A 49 -12.23 4.01 27.60
C LYS A 49 -13.11 5.10 28.24
N ASP A 50 -13.57 4.88 29.46
CA ASP A 50 -14.40 5.84 30.19
C ASP A 50 -13.61 7.13 30.54
N ARG A 51 -12.34 7.02 30.95
CA ARG A 51 -11.44 8.16 31.19
C ARG A 51 -11.17 8.95 29.92
N TYR A 52 -10.88 8.28 28.82
CA TYR A 52 -10.69 8.93 27.51
C TYR A 52 -11.96 9.68 27.07
N ASN A 53 -13.12 9.06 27.18
CA ASN A 53 -14.40 9.68 26.86
C ASN A 53 -14.73 10.85 27.81
N GLY A 54 -14.19 10.82 29.02
CA GLY A 54 -14.25 11.92 29.98
C GLY A 54 -13.29 13.07 29.69
N GLY A 55 -12.49 12.99 28.61
CA GLY A 55 -11.60 14.04 28.16
C GLY A 55 -10.13 13.88 28.58
N GLU A 56 -9.75 12.77 29.21
CA GLU A 56 -8.36 12.48 29.51
C GLU A 56 -7.59 12.09 28.23
N SER A 57 -6.37 12.61 28.08
CA SER A 57 -5.56 12.31 26.89
C SER A 57 -4.99 10.88 26.91
N LEU A 58 -4.76 10.31 25.72
CA LEU A 58 -4.08 9.01 25.60
C LEU A 58 -2.68 9.04 26.21
N ASP A 59 -1.95 10.16 26.10
CA ASP A 59 -0.61 10.32 26.71
C ASP A 59 -0.65 10.19 28.23
N SER A 60 -1.71 10.67 28.88
CA SER A 60 -1.91 10.52 30.32
C SER A 60 -2.19 9.07 30.70
N ILE A 61 -2.99 8.36 29.92
CA ILE A 61 -3.39 6.95 30.12
C ILE A 61 -2.25 6.00 29.76
N LEU A 62 -1.33 6.39 28.88
CA LEU A 62 -0.28 5.55 28.29
C LEU A 62 0.50 4.70 29.30
N PRO A 63 1.01 5.24 30.43
CA PRO A 63 1.81 4.44 31.36
C PRO A 63 1.02 3.24 31.94
N GLU A 64 -0.22 3.47 32.31
CA GLU A 64 -1.11 2.45 32.87
C GLU A 64 -1.51 1.43 31.78
N ALA A 65 -1.91 1.92 30.60
CA ALA A 65 -2.29 1.08 29.46
C ALA A 65 -1.13 0.16 29.03
N PHE A 66 0.10 0.67 28.94
CA PHE A 66 1.25 -0.14 28.57
C PHE A 66 1.62 -1.16 29.66
N ALA A 67 1.50 -0.79 30.93
CA ALA A 67 1.69 -1.74 32.03
C ALA A 67 0.64 -2.87 31.99
N THR A 68 -0.61 -2.55 31.65
CA THR A 68 -1.72 -3.50 31.47
C THR A 68 -1.43 -4.47 30.31
N VAL A 69 -1.03 -3.96 29.14
CA VAL A 69 -0.67 -4.80 27.96
C VAL A 69 0.53 -5.70 28.28
N ARG A 70 1.54 -5.17 28.97
CA ARG A 70 2.73 -5.92 29.37
C ARG A 70 2.37 -7.14 30.23
N GLU A 71 1.50 -6.96 31.22
CA GLU A 71 1.01 -8.06 32.07
C GLU A 71 0.11 -9.02 31.27
N ALA A 72 -0.78 -8.50 30.45
CA ALA A 72 -1.64 -9.31 29.58
C ALA A 72 -0.83 -10.19 28.61
N ALA A 73 0.21 -9.65 28.00
CA ALA A 73 1.11 -10.40 27.12
C ALA A 73 1.84 -11.52 27.88
N LYS A 74 2.28 -11.25 29.10
CA LYS A 74 2.89 -12.27 29.96
C LYS A 74 1.93 -13.41 30.28
N ARG A 75 0.66 -13.10 30.60
CA ARG A 75 -0.35 -14.12 30.93
C ARG A 75 -0.83 -14.90 29.71
N SER A 76 -1.08 -14.23 28.59
CA SER A 76 -1.67 -14.83 27.39
C SER A 76 -0.67 -15.50 26.45
N LEU A 77 0.58 -15.00 26.39
CA LEU A 77 1.63 -15.45 25.47
C LEU A 77 2.88 -16.01 26.18
N GLY A 78 3.02 -15.81 27.49
CA GLY A 78 4.26 -16.09 28.23
C GLY A 78 5.40 -15.10 27.90
N MET A 79 5.09 -13.98 27.22
CA MET A 79 6.07 -12.97 26.79
C MET A 79 5.85 -11.66 27.52
N GLU A 80 6.90 -11.13 28.11
CA GLU A 80 6.88 -9.83 28.79
C GLU A 80 7.72 -8.83 28.00
N HIS A 81 7.17 -7.63 27.75
CA HIS A 81 7.87 -6.58 27.03
C HIS A 81 9.12 -6.11 27.80
N HIS A 82 10.24 -6.05 27.09
CA HIS A 82 11.48 -5.48 27.60
C HIS A 82 11.46 -3.96 27.53
N ARG A 83 12.34 -3.32 28.30
CA ARG A 83 12.47 -1.86 28.37
C ARG A 83 12.62 -1.20 26.99
N VAL A 84 13.43 -1.76 26.11
CA VAL A 84 13.61 -1.26 24.73
C VAL A 84 12.33 -1.37 23.89
N GLN A 85 11.50 -2.37 24.14
CA GLN A 85 10.22 -2.56 23.47
C GLN A 85 9.17 -1.54 23.96
N LEU A 86 9.17 -1.17 25.24
CA LEU A 86 8.35 -0.09 25.76
C LEU A 86 8.70 1.24 25.09
N ILE A 87 10.00 1.53 24.92
CA ILE A 87 10.48 2.71 24.18
C ILE A 87 9.95 2.69 22.73
N GLY A 88 10.08 1.57 22.03
CA GLY A 88 9.57 1.40 20.67
C GLY A 88 8.06 1.67 20.58
N GLY A 89 7.27 1.15 21.50
CA GLY A 89 5.83 1.37 21.57
C GLY A 89 5.47 2.84 21.80
N ILE A 90 6.19 3.56 22.64
CA ILE A 90 5.99 5.00 22.88
C ILE A 90 6.29 5.80 21.60
N ILE A 91 7.39 5.48 20.91
CA ILE A 91 7.78 6.14 19.65
C ILE A 91 6.70 5.94 18.58
N LEU A 92 6.19 4.71 18.43
CA LEU A 92 5.11 4.41 17.50
C LEU A 92 3.81 5.16 17.84
N HIS A 93 3.45 5.24 19.14
CA HIS A 93 2.30 6.02 19.56
C HIS A 93 2.41 7.51 19.19
N GLN A 94 3.62 8.06 19.23
CA GLN A 94 3.92 9.44 18.83
C GLN A 94 3.87 9.67 17.30
N GLY A 95 3.50 8.67 16.49
CA GLY A 95 3.47 8.77 15.04
C GLY A 95 4.86 8.85 14.40
N ARG A 96 5.87 8.24 15.02
CA ARG A 96 7.27 8.27 14.59
C ARG A 96 7.74 6.87 14.15
N ILE A 97 8.90 6.81 13.53
CA ILE A 97 9.54 5.56 13.10
C ILE A 97 10.39 5.00 14.24
N ALA A 98 10.12 3.75 14.63
CA ALA A 98 10.92 3.00 15.56
C ALA A 98 11.77 1.98 14.80
N GLU A 99 13.06 2.26 14.63
CA GLU A 99 14.01 1.30 14.05
C GLU A 99 14.42 0.27 15.11
N MET A 100 14.17 -1.00 14.81
CA MET A 100 14.53 -2.12 15.66
C MET A 100 15.16 -3.22 14.82
N LYS A 101 16.20 -3.87 15.35
CA LYS A 101 16.88 -4.98 14.67
C LYS A 101 15.97 -6.20 14.55
N THR A 102 16.26 -7.05 13.58
CA THR A 102 15.61 -8.34 13.43
C THR A 102 15.83 -9.17 14.69
N GLY A 103 14.77 -9.81 15.21
CA GLY A 103 14.81 -10.60 16.43
C GLY A 103 14.54 -9.81 17.74
N GLU A 104 14.43 -8.47 17.71
CA GLU A 104 14.11 -7.67 18.90
C GLU A 104 12.61 -7.66 19.28
N GLY A 105 11.80 -8.42 18.57
CA GLY A 105 10.37 -8.60 18.89
C GLY A 105 9.47 -7.45 18.47
N LYS A 106 9.70 -6.86 17.29
CA LYS A 106 8.86 -5.78 16.70
C LYS A 106 7.37 -6.10 16.76
N THR A 107 6.98 -7.33 16.42
CA THR A 107 5.59 -7.78 16.45
C THR A 107 4.93 -7.63 17.82
N LEU A 108 5.67 -7.95 18.90
CA LEU A 108 5.19 -7.77 20.27
C LEU A 108 5.06 -6.29 20.64
N VAL A 109 5.99 -5.45 20.16
CA VAL A 109 5.97 -3.99 20.40
C VAL A 109 4.70 -3.35 19.88
N SER A 110 4.20 -3.78 18.72
CA SER A 110 3.00 -3.22 18.09
C SER A 110 1.75 -3.35 18.97
N THR A 111 1.71 -4.33 19.88
CA THR A 111 0.56 -4.53 20.77
C THR A 111 0.35 -3.37 21.74
N LEU A 112 1.41 -2.69 22.15
CA LEU A 112 1.36 -1.55 23.08
C LEU A 112 0.60 -0.35 22.51
N PRO A 113 1.06 0.27 21.40
CA PRO A 113 0.36 1.41 20.82
C PRO A 113 -0.97 1.01 20.16
N ALA A 114 -1.10 -0.23 19.67
CA ALA A 114 -2.37 -0.71 19.12
C ALA A 114 -3.47 -0.73 20.18
N TYR A 115 -3.19 -1.29 21.35
CA TYR A 115 -4.14 -1.29 22.47
C TYR A 115 -4.52 0.14 22.89
N LEU A 116 -3.52 0.99 23.12
CA LEU A 116 -3.76 2.36 23.59
C LEU A 116 -4.64 3.15 22.61
N ASN A 117 -4.34 3.08 21.32
CA ASN A 117 -5.10 3.83 20.31
C ASN A 117 -6.48 3.19 20.04
N ALA A 118 -6.65 1.89 20.26
CA ALA A 118 -7.94 1.21 20.15
C ALA A 118 -8.95 1.64 21.24
N LEU A 119 -8.47 2.21 22.36
CA LEU A 119 -9.34 2.76 23.40
C LEU A 119 -10.22 3.93 22.90
N THR A 120 -9.81 4.59 21.83
CA THR A 120 -10.61 5.66 21.20
C THR A 120 -11.90 5.16 20.55
N GLY A 121 -12.02 3.85 20.28
CA GLY A 121 -13.14 3.27 19.52
C GLY A 121 -13.14 3.56 18.02
N ARG A 122 -12.16 4.33 17.51
CA ARG A 122 -12.07 4.74 16.11
C ARG A 122 -11.42 3.70 15.20
N GLY A 123 -10.81 2.68 15.76
CA GLY A 123 -10.14 1.59 15.05
C GLY A 123 -8.66 1.81 14.81
N VAL A 124 -7.93 0.70 14.84
CA VAL A 124 -6.49 0.66 14.61
C VAL A 124 -6.20 -0.33 13.48
N HIS A 125 -5.36 0.05 12.53
CA HIS A 125 -4.89 -0.83 11.47
C HIS A 125 -3.43 -1.22 11.72
N ILE A 126 -3.14 -2.53 11.63
CA ILE A 126 -1.77 -3.06 11.64
C ILE A 126 -1.51 -3.59 10.24
N VAL A 127 -0.63 -2.89 9.52
CA VAL A 127 -0.36 -3.12 8.10
C VAL A 127 0.91 -3.92 7.94
N THR A 128 0.84 -5.01 7.18
CA THR A 128 1.97 -5.90 6.87
C THR A 128 2.13 -6.07 5.36
N VAL A 129 3.16 -6.79 4.93
CA VAL A 129 3.48 -6.97 3.50
C VAL A 129 2.76 -8.14 2.83
N ASN A 130 2.19 -9.10 3.57
CA ASN A 130 1.49 -10.25 2.99
C ASN A 130 0.43 -10.86 3.93
N ASP A 131 -0.50 -11.61 3.34
CA ASP A 131 -1.63 -12.24 4.04
C ASP A 131 -1.20 -13.24 5.11
N TYR A 132 -0.09 -13.95 4.89
CA TYR A 132 0.42 -14.90 5.88
C TYR A 132 0.80 -14.18 7.19
N LEU A 133 1.53 -13.07 7.08
CA LEU A 133 1.92 -12.27 8.25
C LEU A 133 0.70 -11.64 8.91
N ALA A 134 -0.23 -11.08 8.13
CA ALA A 134 -1.45 -10.49 8.66
C ALA A 134 -2.25 -11.50 9.48
N ASN A 135 -2.46 -12.70 8.96
CA ASN A 135 -3.20 -13.76 9.66
C ASN A 135 -2.43 -14.30 10.88
N ARG A 136 -1.14 -14.60 10.72
CA ARG A 136 -0.28 -15.08 11.82
C ARG A 136 -0.30 -14.12 13.01
N ASP A 137 -0.11 -12.84 12.73
CA ASP A 137 0.01 -11.82 13.77
C ASP A 137 -1.36 -11.50 14.41
N ALA A 138 -2.45 -11.53 13.64
CA ALA A 138 -3.80 -11.42 14.15
C ALA A 138 -4.16 -12.58 15.10
N GLU A 139 -3.72 -13.80 14.80
CA GLU A 139 -3.92 -14.97 15.66
C GLU A 139 -3.03 -14.91 16.90
N TRP A 140 -1.76 -14.58 16.74
CA TRP A 140 -0.79 -14.64 17.82
C TRP A 140 -0.88 -13.43 18.75
N MET A 141 -0.68 -12.22 18.25
CA MET A 141 -0.77 -10.98 19.05
C MET A 141 -2.22 -10.65 19.44
N GLY A 142 -3.17 -11.05 18.60
CA GLY A 142 -4.59 -10.92 18.90
C GLY A 142 -5.03 -11.59 20.20
N LYS A 143 -4.30 -12.58 20.71
CA LYS A 143 -4.55 -13.17 22.03
C LYS A 143 -4.45 -12.15 23.16
N VAL A 144 -3.47 -11.23 23.08
CA VAL A 144 -3.29 -10.15 24.08
C VAL A 144 -4.48 -9.21 24.05
N HIS A 145 -4.89 -8.79 22.87
CA HIS A 145 -5.99 -7.83 22.69
C HIS A 145 -7.34 -8.44 23.13
N ARG A 146 -7.60 -9.69 22.71
CA ARG A 146 -8.83 -10.42 23.11
C ARG A 146 -8.86 -10.70 24.60
N PHE A 147 -7.70 -11.02 25.22
CA PHE A 147 -7.57 -11.18 26.66
C PHE A 147 -8.02 -9.90 27.39
N LEU A 148 -7.68 -8.74 26.87
CA LEU A 148 -8.07 -7.43 27.41
C LEU A 148 -9.47 -6.96 26.96
N GLY A 149 -10.22 -7.81 26.25
CA GLY A 149 -11.62 -7.53 25.85
C GLY A 149 -11.78 -6.68 24.59
N LEU A 150 -10.73 -6.50 23.77
CA LEU A 150 -10.81 -5.86 22.46
C LEU A 150 -11.12 -6.89 21.36
N THR A 151 -11.81 -6.44 20.32
CA THR A 151 -12.08 -7.22 19.12
C THR A 151 -10.91 -7.10 18.13
N VAL A 152 -10.58 -8.24 17.48
CA VAL A 152 -9.48 -8.32 16.51
C VAL A 152 -9.98 -8.97 15.24
N GLY A 153 -9.86 -8.25 14.14
CA GLY A 153 -10.17 -8.68 12.79
C GLY A 153 -8.91 -8.85 11.93
N VAL A 154 -9.09 -9.55 10.81
CA VAL A 154 -8.07 -9.68 9.76
C VAL A 154 -8.76 -9.56 8.40
N VAL A 155 -8.18 -8.77 7.50
CA VAL A 155 -8.65 -8.65 6.12
C VAL A 155 -7.65 -9.32 5.19
N LEU A 156 -8.15 -10.30 4.43
CA LEU A 156 -7.39 -11.10 3.48
C LEU A 156 -7.95 -10.92 2.06
N ASN A 157 -7.16 -11.30 1.06
CA ASN A 157 -7.46 -11.06 -0.36
C ASN A 157 -8.84 -11.62 -0.78
N ASP A 158 -9.17 -12.86 -0.42
CA ASP A 158 -10.35 -13.56 -0.93
C ASP A 158 -11.67 -13.21 -0.20
N MET A 159 -11.66 -12.24 0.72
CA MET A 159 -12.85 -11.88 1.51
C MET A 159 -13.85 -11.04 0.71
N LYS A 160 -15.14 -11.32 0.91
CA LYS A 160 -16.26 -10.52 0.37
C LYS A 160 -16.41 -9.20 1.13
N ASN A 161 -17.06 -8.20 0.52
CA ASN A 161 -17.23 -6.87 1.10
C ASN A 161 -17.94 -6.90 2.49
N ASP A 162 -18.94 -7.76 2.69
CA ASP A 162 -19.62 -7.86 3.97
C ASP A 162 -18.73 -8.44 5.07
N GLU A 163 -17.88 -9.42 4.74
CA GLU A 163 -16.89 -9.97 5.64
C GLU A 163 -15.82 -8.93 5.97
N ARG A 164 -15.31 -8.21 4.96
CA ARG A 164 -14.35 -7.10 5.13
C ARG A 164 -14.91 -6.04 6.09
N ARG A 165 -16.16 -5.62 5.89
CA ARG A 165 -16.83 -4.63 6.75
C ARG A 165 -16.87 -5.08 8.22
N GLN A 166 -17.12 -6.36 8.47
CA GLN A 166 -17.10 -6.91 9.83
C GLN A 166 -15.68 -6.88 10.43
N GLN A 167 -14.66 -7.19 9.64
CA GLN A 167 -13.28 -7.12 10.11
C GLN A 167 -12.82 -5.69 10.39
N TYR A 168 -13.18 -4.74 9.52
CA TYR A 168 -12.89 -3.32 9.76
C TYR A 168 -13.66 -2.74 10.95
N ALA A 169 -14.79 -3.32 11.34
CA ALA A 169 -15.54 -2.90 12.51
C ALA A 169 -14.88 -3.30 13.84
N CYS A 170 -13.88 -4.20 13.83
CA CYS A 170 -13.12 -4.58 15.02
C CYS A 170 -12.30 -3.42 15.57
N ASP A 171 -11.95 -3.47 16.88
CA ASP A 171 -11.10 -2.46 17.51
C ASP A 171 -9.71 -2.39 16.86
N ILE A 172 -9.16 -3.55 16.46
CA ILE A 172 -7.86 -3.69 15.79
C ILE A 172 -8.03 -4.58 14.58
N THR A 173 -7.55 -4.13 13.40
CA THR A 173 -7.63 -4.88 12.14
C THR A 173 -6.22 -5.07 11.57
N TYR A 174 -5.84 -6.33 11.36
CA TYR A 174 -4.62 -6.71 10.64
C TYR A 174 -4.93 -6.81 9.15
N ILE A 175 -4.06 -6.27 8.31
CA ILE A 175 -4.31 -6.17 6.87
C ILE A 175 -2.99 -5.99 6.11
N THR A 176 -2.97 -6.33 4.82
CA THR A 176 -1.84 -5.99 3.96
C THR A 176 -1.97 -4.58 3.38
N ASN A 177 -0.84 -3.95 3.04
CA ASN A 177 -0.78 -2.65 2.39
C ASN A 177 -1.63 -2.61 1.10
N ASN A 178 -1.57 -3.66 0.29
CA ASN A 178 -2.31 -3.76 -0.96
C ASN A 178 -3.83 -3.82 -0.73
N GLU A 179 -4.30 -4.69 0.18
CA GLU A 179 -5.73 -4.81 0.48
C GLU A 179 -6.30 -3.52 1.07
N LEU A 180 -5.56 -2.88 2.01
CA LEU A 180 -5.96 -1.60 2.58
C LEU A 180 -6.10 -0.52 1.50
N GLY A 181 -5.12 -0.45 0.59
CA GLY A 181 -5.13 0.52 -0.49
C GLY A 181 -6.22 0.24 -1.54
N PHE A 182 -6.44 -1.03 -1.91
CA PHE A 182 -7.52 -1.39 -2.83
C PHE A 182 -8.90 -1.17 -2.21
N ASP A 183 -9.08 -1.45 -0.94
CA ASP A 183 -10.34 -1.15 -0.25
C ASP A 183 -10.61 0.36 -0.19
N TYR A 184 -9.57 1.17 0.08
CA TYR A 184 -9.68 2.62 0.02
C TYR A 184 -10.09 3.11 -1.37
N LEU A 185 -9.49 2.57 -2.44
CA LEU A 185 -9.86 2.93 -3.80
C LEU A 185 -11.30 2.50 -4.13
N ARG A 186 -11.70 1.28 -3.75
CA ARG A 186 -13.08 0.78 -3.93
C ARG A 186 -14.09 1.65 -3.21
N ASP A 187 -13.82 2.02 -1.97
CA ASP A 187 -14.68 2.88 -1.16
C ASP A 187 -14.85 4.29 -1.77
N ASN A 188 -13.82 4.82 -2.45
CA ASN A 188 -13.94 6.09 -3.17
C ASN A 188 -14.73 6.00 -4.49
N MET A 189 -15.10 4.80 -4.93
CA MET A 189 -15.89 4.56 -6.15
C MET A 189 -17.36 4.27 -5.85
N VAL A 190 -17.74 4.01 -4.61
CA VAL A 190 -19.13 3.70 -4.23
C VAL A 190 -20.00 4.96 -4.26
N ILE A 191 -21.29 4.77 -4.55
CA ILE A 191 -22.28 5.85 -4.61
C ILE A 191 -22.97 6.03 -3.26
N TYR A 192 -23.19 4.93 -2.52
CA TYR A 192 -23.94 4.94 -1.26
C TYR A 192 -23.00 4.63 -0.08
N LYS A 193 -23.18 5.36 1.02
CA LYS A 193 -22.37 5.24 2.24
C LYS A 193 -22.41 3.81 2.83
N GLU A 194 -23.52 3.12 2.68
CA GLU A 194 -23.71 1.74 3.16
C GLU A 194 -22.85 0.72 2.42
N GLN A 195 -22.30 1.09 1.27
CA GLN A 195 -21.41 0.25 0.47
C GLN A 195 -19.95 0.34 0.93
N LEU A 196 -19.59 1.34 1.74
CA LEU A 196 -18.26 1.47 2.30
C LEU A 196 -17.91 0.25 3.15
N VAL A 197 -16.71 -0.26 2.99
CA VAL A 197 -16.18 -1.35 3.82
C VAL A 197 -15.30 -0.82 4.94
N GLN A 198 -14.54 0.24 4.69
CA GLN A 198 -13.70 0.89 5.68
C GLN A 198 -14.53 1.88 6.52
N ARG A 199 -14.05 2.13 7.71
CA ARG A 199 -14.46 3.26 8.53
C ARG A 199 -13.36 4.31 8.56
N GLU A 200 -13.43 5.27 9.45
CA GLU A 200 -12.42 6.32 9.62
C GLU A 200 -11.01 5.74 9.80
N LEU A 201 -10.03 6.32 9.12
CA LEU A 201 -8.62 5.97 9.25
C LEU A 201 -8.03 6.80 10.40
N ALA A 202 -8.09 6.26 11.63
CA ALA A 202 -7.70 6.98 12.84
C ALA A 202 -6.23 6.79 13.21
N TYR A 203 -5.75 5.55 13.19
CA TYR A 203 -4.37 5.20 13.54
C TYR A 203 -3.93 3.94 12.81
N CYS A 204 -2.68 3.94 12.35
CA CYS A 204 -2.08 2.74 11.75
C CYS A 204 -0.64 2.51 12.24
N ILE A 205 -0.25 1.24 12.29
CA ILE A 205 1.12 0.79 12.46
C ILE A 205 1.51 0.07 11.18
N ILE A 206 2.59 0.48 10.54
CA ILE A 206 3.11 -0.14 9.33
C ILE A 206 4.35 -0.92 9.71
N ASP A 207 4.27 -2.26 9.61
CA ASP A 207 5.44 -3.13 9.77
C ASP A 207 6.21 -3.21 8.44
N GLU A 208 7.52 -3.35 8.51
CA GLU A 208 8.40 -3.34 7.33
C GLU A 208 8.19 -2.12 6.44
N VAL A 209 8.20 -0.93 7.06
CA VAL A 209 7.86 0.36 6.42
C VAL A 209 8.75 0.70 5.22
N ASP A 210 9.98 0.24 5.18
CA ASP A 210 10.92 0.35 4.07
C ASP A 210 10.39 -0.41 2.83
N SER A 211 9.90 -1.63 3.01
CA SER A 211 9.26 -2.36 1.91
C SER A 211 7.98 -1.66 1.44
N VAL A 212 7.08 -1.32 2.36
CA VAL A 212 5.75 -0.77 2.03
C VAL A 212 5.84 0.64 1.43
N LEU A 213 6.62 1.55 2.03
CA LEU A 213 6.62 2.98 1.65
C LEU A 213 7.77 3.37 0.70
N ILE A 214 8.74 2.49 0.45
CA ILE A 214 9.87 2.77 -0.46
C ILE A 214 9.87 1.79 -1.63
N ASP A 215 10.00 0.49 -1.38
CA ASP A 215 10.18 -0.49 -2.46
C ASP A 215 8.90 -0.67 -3.29
N GLU A 216 7.75 -0.88 -2.64
CA GLU A 216 6.46 -1.07 -3.30
C GLU A 216 5.77 0.25 -3.68
N ALA A 217 6.15 1.37 -3.09
CA ALA A 217 5.52 2.68 -3.34
C ALA A 217 5.62 3.16 -4.79
N ARG A 218 6.55 2.62 -5.58
CA ARG A 218 6.71 2.94 -7.00
C ARG A 218 5.61 2.33 -7.87
N THR A 219 4.94 1.29 -7.38
CA THR A 219 3.89 0.59 -8.12
C THR A 219 2.53 1.18 -7.75
N PRO A 220 1.86 1.91 -8.67
CA PRO A 220 0.55 2.48 -8.37
C PRO A 220 -0.48 1.37 -8.22
N LEU A 221 -1.38 1.50 -7.23
CA LEU A 221 -2.57 0.66 -7.14
C LEU A 221 -3.59 1.15 -8.18
N ILE A 222 -4.00 0.26 -9.09
CA ILE A 222 -4.92 0.60 -10.17
C ILE A 222 -6.10 -0.37 -10.12
N ILE A 223 -7.33 0.17 -10.05
CA ILE A 223 -8.55 -0.58 -10.29
C ILE A 223 -8.96 -0.32 -11.74
N SER A 224 -8.99 -1.38 -12.56
CA SER A 224 -9.48 -1.33 -13.92
C SER A 224 -10.77 -2.13 -14.04
N GLY A 225 -11.82 -1.50 -14.57
CA GLY A 225 -13.07 -2.18 -14.94
C GLY A 225 -13.07 -2.60 -16.40
N GLN A 226 -13.92 -3.57 -16.75
CA GLN A 226 -14.23 -3.80 -18.17
C GLN A 226 -14.98 -2.58 -18.68
N SER A 227 -14.35 -1.78 -19.56
CA SER A 227 -15.09 -0.85 -20.39
C SER A 227 -15.86 -1.67 -21.42
N SER A 228 -17.16 -1.54 -21.44
CA SER A 228 -18.03 -2.14 -22.47
C SER A 228 -17.88 -1.45 -23.83
N LYS A 229 -17.05 -0.42 -23.94
CA LYS A 229 -16.84 0.35 -25.15
C LYS A 229 -15.68 -0.19 -25.98
N SER A 230 -16.04 -0.58 -27.18
CA SER A 230 -15.25 -0.74 -28.40
C SER A 230 -14.08 -1.75 -28.39
N THR A 231 -14.38 -3.03 -28.30
CA THR A 231 -13.46 -4.09 -28.76
C THR A 231 -12.99 -3.85 -30.21
N LYS A 232 -13.83 -3.24 -31.04
CA LYS A 232 -13.53 -2.92 -32.44
C LYS A 232 -12.46 -1.85 -32.61
N LEU A 233 -12.44 -0.79 -31.80
CA LEU A 233 -11.43 0.26 -31.91
C LEU A 233 -10.03 -0.26 -31.56
N TYR A 234 -9.92 -1.14 -30.58
CA TYR A 234 -8.65 -1.78 -30.23
C TYR A 234 -8.13 -2.66 -31.38
N GLU A 235 -9.00 -3.49 -32.00
CA GLU A 235 -8.62 -4.33 -33.13
C GLU A 235 -8.18 -3.48 -34.34
N THR A 236 -8.89 -2.38 -34.60
CA THR A 236 -8.58 -1.47 -35.69
C THR A 236 -7.26 -0.73 -35.45
N ALA A 237 -7.02 -0.27 -34.23
CA ALA A 237 -5.76 0.37 -33.84
C ALA A 237 -4.57 -0.61 -33.95
N ASP A 238 -4.78 -1.87 -33.62
CA ASP A 238 -3.75 -2.90 -33.76
C ASP A 238 -3.40 -3.21 -35.22
N ILE A 239 -4.40 -3.35 -36.07
CA ILE A 239 -4.19 -3.50 -37.52
C ILE A 239 -3.34 -2.35 -38.07
N LEU A 240 -3.65 -1.10 -37.67
CA LEU A 240 -2.87 0.06 -38.07
C LEU A 240 -1.44 -0.01 -37.53
N ALA A 241 -1.25 -0.35 -36.25
CA ALA A 241 0.06 -0.44 -35.62
C ALA A 241 1.01 -1.40 -36.35
N HIS A 242 0.48 -2.52 -36.89
CA HIS A 242 1.25 -3.44 -37.74
C HIS A 242 1.61 -2.91 -39.13
N GLN A 243 0.87 -1.89 -39.62
CA GLN A 243 1.15 -1.26 -40.91
C GLN A 243 2.07 -0.03 -40.78
N MET A 244 2.35 0.41 -39.56
CA MET A 244 3.24 1.53 -39.28
C MET A 244 4.70 1.12 -39.26
N GLN A 245 5.57 2.01 -39.71
CA GLN A 245 7.01 1.78 -39.77
C GLN A 245 7.71 2.47 -38.59
N ARG A 246 8.49 1.68 -37.85
CA ARG A 246 9.34 2.22 -36.80
C ARG A 246 10.44 3.09 -37.42
N GLY A 247 10.59 4.29 -36.92
CA GLY A 247 11.62 5.23 -37.27
C GLY A 247 12.69 5.41 -36.20
N GLU A 248 13.64 6.28 -36.52
CA GLU A 248 14.74 6.67 -35.64
C GLU A 248 14.75 8.21 -35.48
N ALA A 249 15.16 8.70 -34.29
CA ALA A 249 15.36 10.11 -34.04
C ALA A 249 16.85 10.42 -34.03
N SER A 250 17.27 11.51 -34.66
CA SER A 250 18.63 12.01 -34.62
C SER A 250 18.89 12.75 -33.30
N GLY A 251 19.01 12.03 -32.17
CA GLY A 251 19.28 12.58 -30.85
C GLY A 251 18.67 11.75 -29.70
N GLU A 252 19.06 12.05 -28.44
CA GLU A 252 18.43 11.43 -27.27
C GLU A 252 17.02 12.00 -27.05
N MET A 253 16.01 11.26 -27.44
CA MET A 253 14.63 11.60 -27.16
C MET A 253 14.28 11.23 -25.72
N THR A 254 14.17 12.22 -24.84
CA THR A 254 13.63 12.06 -23.50
C THR A 254 12.15 12.45 -23.48
N LYS A 255 11.39 11.99 -22.46
CA LYS A 255 10.00 12.45 -22.26
C LYS A 255 9.86 13.97 -22.25
N MET A 256 10.92 14.67 -21.83
CA MET A 256 10.95 16.13 -21.67
C MET A 256 11.13 16.83 -23.02
N THR A 257 11.99 16.32 -23.90
CA THR A 257 12.18 16.85 -25.27
C THR A 257 10.94 16.60 -26.15
N ALA A 258 10.29 15.45 -26.01
CA ALA A 258 9.04 15.14 -26.70
C ALA A 258 7.88 16.08 -26.28
N ILE A 259 7.86 16.57 -25.03
CA ILE A 259 6.85 17.51 -24.53
C ILE A 259 7.19 18.97 -24.92
N MET A 260 8.47 19.31 -25.01
CA MET A 260 8.93 20.67 -25.30
C MET A 260 8.92 21.05 -26.79
N GLY A 261 8.67 20.08 -27.70
CA GLY A 261 8.56 20.36 -29.15
C GLY A 261 9.87 20.82 -29.79
N GLU A 262 11.03 20.34 -29.32
CA GLU A 262 12.31 20.57 -30.00
C GLU A 262 12.30 19.88 -31.37
N GLU A 263 12.71 20.57 -32.42
CA GLU A 263 12.83 20.03 -33.78
C GLU A 263 13.96 18.98 -33.82
N ILE A 264 13.56 17.72 -33.72
CA ILE A 264 14.43 16.56 -33.93
C ILE A 264 14.09 15.99 -35.31
N GLU A 265 15.08 15.75 -36.15
CA GLU A 265 14.82 15.04 -37.41
C GLU A 265 14.38 13.61 -37.11
N GLU A 266 13.12 13.33 -37.41
CA GLU A 266 12.45 12.04 -37.16
C GLU A 266 12.19 11.34 -38.50
N THR A 267 12.37 10.04 -38.53
CA THR A 267 12.06 9.19 -39.66
C THR A 267 10.97 8.19 -39.30
N GLY A 268 10.26 7.63 -40.29
CA GLY A 268 9.21 6.65 -40.08
C GLY A 268 7.92 7.22 -39.47
N ASP A 269 7.02 6.35 -39.06
CA ASP A 269 5.67 6.73 -38.55
C ASP A 269 5.66 6.92 -37.03
N PHE A 270 6.60 6.29 -36.31
CA PHE A 270 6.68 6.39 -34.84
C PHE A 270 8.09 6.06 -34.33
N ILE A 271 8.40 6.56 -33.16
CA ILE A 271 9.69 6.35 -32.49
C ILE A 271 9.44 5.63 -31.17
N VAL A 272 10.33 4.67 -30.87
CA VAL A 272 10.30 3.87 -29.62
C VAL A 272 11.48 4.24 -28.76
N ASN A 273 11.23 4.71 -27.56
CA ASN A 273 12.25 4.85 -26.53
C ASN A 273 12.16 3.65 -25.56
N GLU A 274 13.07 2.71 -25.71
CA GLU A 274 13.09 1.48 -24.90
C GLU A 274 13.56 1.77 -23.45
N LYS A 275 14.37 2.79 -23.22
CA LYS A 275 14.90 3.17 -21.91
C LYS A 275 13.80 3.76 -21.02
N ASP A 276 13.00 4.66 -21.56
CA ASP A 276 11.91 5.34 -20.85
C ASP A 276 10.53 4.70 -21.08
N LYS A 277 10.50 3.60 -21.86
CA LYS A 277 9.31 2.80 -22.19
C LYS A 277 8.13 3.63 -22.72
N PHE A 278 8.36 4.52 -23.66
CA PHE A 278 7.31 5.27 -24.35
C PHE A 278 7.44 5.22 -25.86
N VAL A 279 6.32 5.49 -26.54
CA VAL A 279 6.21 5.59 -28.00
C VAL A 279 5.62 6.94 -28.35
N THR A 280 6.20 7.59 -29.35
CA THR A 280 5.70 8.86 -29.89
C THR A 280 5.44 8.72 -31.39
N LEU A 281 4.32 9.27 -31.86
CA LEU A 281 4.04 9.38 -33.29
C LEU A 281 4.84 10.53 -33.88
N THR A 282 5.38 10.34 -35.07
CA THR A 282 5.95 11.40 -35.89
C THR A 282 4.84 12.15 -36.64
N ASP A 283 5.16 13.28 -37.27
CA ASP A 283 4.18 13.99 -38.11
C ASP A 283 3.61 13.14 -39.25
N ASP A 284 4.42 12.26 -39.82
CA ASP A 284 3.96 11.33 -40.87
C ASP A 284 3.08 10.22 -40.26
N GLY A 285 3.40 9.76 -39.01
CA GLY A 285 2.56 8.84 -38.28
C GLY A 285 1.20 9.42 -37.93
N VAL A 286 1.16 10.68 -37.49
CA VAL A 286 -0.12 11.39 -37.22
C VAL A 286 -0.96 11.42 -38.47
N LYS A 287 -0.43 11.88 -39.61
CA LYS A 287 -1.17 11.89 -40.91
C LYS A 287 -1.67 10.51 -41.32
N LYS A 288 -0.88 9.47 -41.08
CA LYS A 288 -1.26 8.10 -41.39
C LYS A 288 -2.42 7.61 -40.52
N VAL A 289 -2.46 7.98 -39.23
CA VAL A 289 -3.56 7.69 -38.30
C VAL A 289 -4.80 8.43 -38.76
N GLU A 290 -4.70 9.75 -39.08
CA GLU A 290 -5.80 10.61 -39.55
C GLU A 290 -6.43 10.04 -40.83
N ASN A 291 -5.61 9.66 -41.81
CA ASN A 291 -6.07 9.06 -43.04
C ASN A 291 -6.76 7.69 -42.82
N PHE A 292 -6.22 6.85 -41.93
CA PHE A 292 -6.77 5.52 -41.67
C PHE A 292 -8.12 5.57 -40.96
N PHE A 293 -8.29 6.48 -40.00
CA PHE A 293 -9.54 6.65 -39.27
C PHE A 293 -10.51 7.66 -39.91
N HIS A 294 -10.11 8.28 -41.02
CA HIS A 294 -10.90 9.33 -41.71
C HIS A 294 -11.26 10.49 -40.79
N ILE A 295 -10.32 11.01 -40.04
CA ILE A 295 -10.46 12.17 -39.15
C ILE A 295 -9.59 13.33 -39.65
N GLU A 296 -9.99 14.57 -39.35
CA GLU A 296 -9.30 15.77 -39.81
C GLU A 296 -8.09 16.14 -38.94
N ASN A 297 -8.19 15.93 -37.61
CA ASN A 297 -7.13 16.26 -36.65
C ASN A 297 -7.13 15.30 -35.49
N LEU A 298 -6.04 14.58 -35.31
CA LEU A 298 -5.86 13.60 -34.24
C LEU A 298 -5.81 14.25 -32.83
N SER A 299 -5.41 15.51 -32.73
CA SER A 299 -5.29 16.24 -31.46
C SER A 299 -6.62 16.78 -30.93
N ASP A 300 -7.72 16.69 -31.69
CA ASP A 300 -9.02 17.15 -31.24
C ASP A 300 -9.52 16.30 -30.04
N PRO A 301 -10.20 16.91 -29.05
CA PRO A 301 -10.71 16.20 -27.86
C PRO A 301 -11.57 14.97 -28.19
N GLU A 302 -12.30 14.99 -29.30
CA GLU A 302 -13.15 13.87 -29.77
C GLU A 302 -12.31 12.68 -30.28
N ASN A 303 -11.07 12.91 -30.71
CA ASN A 303 -10.17 11.90 -31.28
C ASN A 303 -9.11 11.36 -30.30
N LEU A 304 -9.06 11.89 -29.07
CA LEU A 304 -8.10 11.47 -28.04
C LEU A 304 -8.18 9.96 -27.73
N GLU A 305 -9.36 9.37 -27.83
CA GLU A 305 -9.54 7.92 -27.64
C GLU A 305 -8.84 7.11 -28.74
N ILE A 306 -8.89 7.58 -29.99
CA ILE A 306 -8.19 6.98 -31.14
C ILE A 306 -6.68 7.09 -30.93
N GLN A 307 -6.18 8.27 -30.64
CA GLN A 307 -4.77 8.52 -30.36
C GLN A 307 -4.24 7.61 -29.25
N HIS A 308 -4.97 7.54 -28.13
CA HIS A 308 -4.60 6.71 -27.00
C HIS A 308 -4.53 5.23 -27.38
N ASN A 309 -5.49 4.71 -28.13
CA ASN A 309 -5.53 3.31 -28.53
C ASN A 309 -4.41 2.94 -29.51
N VAL A 310 -4.08 3.85 -30.45
CA VAL A 310 -2.95 3.64 -31.39
C VAL A 310 -1.62 3.60 -30.62
N ILE A 311 -1.39 4.53 -29.70
CA ILE A 311 -0.18 4.52 -28.85
C ILE A 311 -0.09 3.25 -28.00
N LEU A 312 -1.23 2.80 -27.42
CA LEU A 312 -1.27 1.57 -26.66
C LEU A 312 -0.96 0.34 -27.54
N ALA A 313 -1.48 0.28 -28.77
CA ALA A 313 -1.19 -0.80 -29.69
C ALA A 313 0.29 -0.84 -30.07
N LEU A 314 0.90 0.30 -30.37
CA LEU A 314 2.33 0.41 -30.65
C LEU A 314 3.17 -0.01 -29.44
N ARG A 315 2.83 0.45 -28.24
CA ARG A 315 3.54 0.03 -26.99
C ARG A 315 3.45 -1.47 -26.77
N ALA A 316 2.28 -2.08 -26.99
CA ALA A 316 2.07 -3.49 -26.83
C ALA A 316 2.94 -4.33 -27.79
N ASN A 317 3.05 -3.86 -29.05
CA ASN A 317 3.82 -4.55 -30.08
C ASN A 317 5.33 -4.43 -29.91
N TYR A 318 5.82 -3.27 -29.46
CA TYR A 318 7.24 -2.93 -29.54
C TYR A 318 7.94 -2.85 -28.17
N LEU A 319 7.19 -2.67 -27.06
CA LEU A 319 7.77 -2.52 -25.73
C LEU A 319 7.40 -3.63 -24.73
N MET A 320 6.43 -4.50 -25.09
CA MET A 320 6.04 -5.58 -24.18
C MET A 320 6.52 -6.93 -24.70
N HIS A 321 7.30 -7.64 -23.89
CA HIS A 321 7.90 -8.91 -24.23
C HIS A 321 7.35 -10.02 -23.34
N ARG A 322 6.97 -11.15 -23.96
CA ARG A 322 6.57 -12.35 -23.24
C ARG A 322 7.71 -12.86 -22.37
N ASP A 323 7.38 -13.40 -21.20
CA ASP A 323 8.28 -13.96 -20.20
C ASP A 323 9.19 -12.92 -19.51
N LYS A 324 8.99 -11.62 -19.82
CA LYS A 324 9.66 -10.50 -19.19
C LYS A 324 8.65 -9.52 -18.57
N ASP A 325 7.75 -8.99 -19.39
CA ASP A 325 6.75 -8.00 -18.97
C ASP A 325 5.39 -8.67 -18.69
N TYR A 326 5.13 -9.85 -19.26
CA TYR A 326 3.94 -10.64 -19.00
C TYR A 326 4.19 -12.15 -19.22
N VAL A 327 3.36 -12.97 -18.58
CA VAL A 327 3.32 -14.43 -18.81
C VAL A 327 1.91 -14.85 -19.23
N VAL A 328 1.81 -15.94 -19.99
CA VAL A 328 0.51 -16.54 -20.37
C VAL A 328 0.33 -17.83 -19.60
N LYS A 329 -0.72 -17.88 -18.77
CA LYS A 329 -1.09 -19.06 -17.98
C LYS A 329 -2.61 -19.26 -18.07
N ASP A 330 -3.04 -20.50 -18.33
CA ASP A 330 -4.46 -20.88 -18.42
C ASP A 330 -5.27 -19.96 -19.38
N ASP A 331 -4.66 -19.61 -20.51
CA ASP A 331 -5.22 -18.70 -21.53
C ASP A 331 -5.43 -17.25 -21.04
N GLU A 332 -4.88 -16.89 -19.88
CA GLU A 332 -4.88 -15.53 -19.36
C GLU A 332 -3.48 -14.91 -19.41
N VAL A 333 -3.45 -13.60 -19.74
CA VAL A 333 -2.23 -12.80 -19.71
C VAL A 333 -2.08 -12.20 -18.33
N LEU A 334 -1.01 -12.58 -17.65
CA LEU A 334 -0.66 -12.09 -16.32
C LEU A 334 0.54 -11.16 -16.42
N ILE A 335 0.40 -9.95 -15.87
CA ILE A 335 1.49 -8.96 -15.86
C ILE A 335 2.54 -9.37 -14.83
N VAL A 336 3.80 -9.20 -15.21
CA VAL A 336 4.95 -9.34 -14.32
C VAL A 336 5.37 -7.94 -13.87
N ASP A 337 5.52 -7.74 -12.57
CA ASP A 337 6.07 -6.50 -12.03
C ASP A 337 7.56 -6.39 -12.41
N GLU A 338 7.91 -5.30 -13.05
CA GLU A 338 9.26 -5.02 -13.55
C GLU A 338 10.32 -4.98 -12.43
N PHE A 339 9.94 -4.57 -11.22
CA PHE A 339 10.86 -4.40 -10.10
C PHE A 339 11.01 -5.65 -9.25
N THR A 340 9.93 -6.37 -9.04
CA THR A 340 9.93 -7.56 -8.16
C THR A 340 9.96 -8.88 -8.91
N GLY A 341 9.67 -8.88 -10.22
CA GLY A 341 9.52 -10.09 -11.04
C GLY A 341 8.31 -10.95 -10.64
N ARG A 342 7.41 -10.44 -9.81
CA ARG A 342 6.23 -11.15 -9.33
C ARG A 342 5.06 -10.99 -10.29
N ILE A 343 4.28 -12.07 -10.45
CA ILE A 343 3.02 -12.02 -11.17
C ILE A 343 2.02 -11.20 -10.37
N MET A 344 1.37 -10.23 -11.02
CA MET A 344 0.34 -9.38 -10.42
C MET A 344 -1.05 -9.91 -10.79
N PRO A 345 -1.71 -10.71 -9.94
CA PRO A 345 -3.06 -11.20 -10.19
C PRO A 345 -4.04 -10.02 -10.16
N GLY A 346 -4.98 -9.99 -11.11
CA GLY A 346 -6.02 -8.95 -11.18
C GLY A 346 -5.63 -7.66 -11.87
N ARG A 347 -4.36 -7.41 -12.18
CA ARG A 347 -3.95 -6.32 -13.07
C ARG A 347 -4.22 -6.71 -14.52
N ARG A 348 -5.09 -5.96 -15.17
CA ARG A 348 -5.35 -6.10 -16.59
C ARG A 348 -4.68 -4.96 -17.35
N ILE A 349 -3.83 -5.30 -18.30
CA ILE A 349 -3.44 -4.35 -19.34
C ILE A 349 -4.67 -4.11 -20.23
N PRO A 350 -4.85 -2.90 -20.80
CA PRO A 350 -5.90 -2.68 -21.79
C PRO A 350 -5.94 -3.82 -22.82
N MET A 351 -7.14 -4.25 -23.20
CA MET A 351 -7.39 -5.53 -23.93
C MET A 351 -6.57 -5.72 -25.21
N VAL A 352 -5.99 -4.70 -25.79
CA VAL A 352 -5.09 -4.73 -26.96
C VAL A 352 -3.86 -5.60 -26.66
N CYS A 353 -3.23 -5.41 -25.50
CA CYS A 353 -2.04 -6.17 -25.12
C CYS A 353 -2.35 -7.66 -24.88
N ILE A 354 -3.58 -7.98 -24.45
CA ILE A 354 -3.97 -9.35 -24.12
C ILE A 354 -4.19 -10.22 -25.38
N ARG A 355 -4.80 -9.66 -26.43
CA ARG A 355 -5.06 -10.41 -27.68
C ARG A 355 -3.80 -10.64 -28.50
N GLN A 356 -2.89 -9.68 -28.57
CA GLN A 356 -1.63 -9.81 -29.30
C GLN A 356 -0.70 -10.85 -28.68
N SER A 357 -0.67 -10.95 -27.35
CA SER A 357 0.08 -12.01 -26.68
C SER A 357 -0.49 -13.41 -26.99
N ARG A 358 -1.81 -13.55 -27.25
CA ARG A 358 -2.41 -14.80 -27.74
C ARG A 358 -2.00 -15.13 -29.16
N GLN A 359 -1.93 -14.15 -30.07
CA GLN A 359 -1.52 -14.41 -31.47
C GLN A 359 -0.02 -14.71 -31.62
N LYS A 360 0.84 -14.18 -30.73
CA LYS A 360 2.28 -14.55 -30.70
C LYS A 360 2.57 -15.89 -30.04
N SER A 361 1.57 -16.55 -29.43
CA SER A 361 1.72 -17.84 -28.75
C SER A 361 1.27 -19.05 -29.59
N THR A 362 0.69 -18.82 -30.76
CA THR A 362 0.44 -19.80 -31.83
C THR A 362 1.48 -19.67 -32.93
#